data_018869e5ab745cb1ba30ed8866754b7e
#
_entry.id   018869e5ab745cb1ba30ed8866754b7e
#
_cell.length_a   1.000
_cell.length_b   1.000
_cell.length_c   1.000
_cell.angle_alpha   90.00
_cell.angle_beta   90.00
_cell.angle_gamma   90.00
#
_symmetry.space_group_name_H-M   'P 1'
#
loop_
_entity.id
_entity.type
_entity.pdbx_description
1 polymer ?
#
loop_
_entity_poly.entity_id
_entity_poly.type
_entity_poly.pdbx_seq_one_letter_code
_entity_poly.pdbx_strand_id
1 'polypeptide(L)'
;MKKTLAIILALCLGASMLAACGGSGSSAPASASVGGSTGSSAPEAKPVEIRVVTSYGGDDGNRANYEEAVAGYEAATGNTVVDESATSNEQWKAQVKADFQTGSEPDVLFFFTGTDASEFIKNGKVVSIEEIRKEYPDYASNMLDAAMPLSFVDAKAYAVPSSGYWEGMFVNKTVLADCGLEVPGPDTTWDEFMEMCETIKSKGYTPIACSLQEVPHYWFEFCILNQGDVAKHAEVPASGADEAGQRWVAGLNTLKEMYEKGYFPANTLTAGAADTFQMMADNKAAFAIDGSWKVGWFTGSEDAAGNVENIDDYTVTYVPGSGSRKATDIVGGISMGYYITEKAWSDPEKRDAAVQFVEYMTTDDMVNKFAGGAPTALKSGLPEAADTDSLHAAAVTMFNGKTGMASAVQDALNQTARGVLFASVKDVVTGTLAPEEAIETALATPLADS
;
A
#
# COMPACT_ATOMS: atom_id res chain seq x y z
N MET A 1 47.29 2.68 13.78
CA MET A 1 47.91 3.61 14.74
C MET A 1 46.80 4.29 15.53
N LYS A 2 46.92 4.16 16.82
CA LYS A 2 46.05 4.64 17.89
C LYS A 2 45.91 6.15 17.92
N LYS A 3 44.75 6.67 18.40
CA LYS A 3 44.55 7.72 19.43
C LYS A 3 43.06 8.09 19.46
N THR A 4 42.30 7.62 20.43
CA THR A 4 41.99 8.12 21.81
C THR A 4 41.31 9.50 21.83
N LEU A 5 40.02 9.49 22.14
CA LEU A 5 39.33 9.83 23.42
C LEU A 5 39.41 11.33 23.85
N ALA A 6 38.26 11.97 24.02
CA ALA A 6 38.03 12.88 25.16
C ALA A 6 36.52 13.10 25.39
N ILE A 7 36.07 12.65 26.53
CA ILE A 7 34.81 12.94 27.24
C ILE A 7 34.97 14.30 27.90
N ILE A 8 33.98 15.18 27.82
CA ILE A 8 33.80 16.25 28.82
C ILE A 8 32.35 16.31 29.26
N LEU A 9 32.14 15.89 30.50
CA LEU A 9 31.00 16.04 31.36
C LEU A 9 31.04 17.41 32.01
N ALA A 10 29.98 18.21 31.99
CA ALA A 10 29.84 19.35 32.90
C ALA A 10 28.39 19.44 33.40
N LEU A 11 28.23 19.03 34.65
CA LEU A 11 27.12 19.40 35.55
C LEU A 11 27.23 20.87 35.88
N CYS A 12 26.10 21.59 35.98
CA CYS A 12 25.92 22.66 36.93
C CYS A 12 24.47 22.72 37.41
N LEU A 13 24.28 22.33 38.65
CA LEU A 13 23.16 22.68 39.52
C LEU A 13 23.25 24.17 39.94
N GLY A 14 22.11 24.79 40.13
CA GLY A 14 22.03 26.08 40.83
C GLY A 14 20.60 26.51 41.11
N ALA A 15 20.20 26.34 42.33
CA ALA A 15 18.86 26.57 42.89
C ALA A 15 18.69 27.98 43.48
N SER A 16 17.42 28.31 43.74
CA SER A 16 16.91 29.24 44.80
C SER A 16 17.00 30.75 44.54
N MET A 17 16.13 31.59 44.95
CA MET A 17 15.15 31.81 46.00
C MET A 17 14.41 33.14 45.78
N LEU A 18 13.14 33.14 46.15
CA LEU A 18 12.34 34.10 46.92
C LEU A 18 12.83 35.51 47.23
N ALA A 19 11.90 36.48 47.05
CA ALA A 19 11.44 37.51 48.01
C ALA A 19 10.45 38.44 47.29
N ALA A 20 9.23 38.64 47.61
CA ALA A 20 8.43 39.10 48.71
C ALA A 20 8.48 40.63 48.98
N CYS A 21 7.27 41.19 49.14
CA CYS A 21 6.88 42.50 49.71
C CYS A 21 6.93 43.69 48.74
N GLY A 22 5.93 44.56 48.69
CA GLY A 22 4.75 44.88 49.48
C GLY A 22 4.36 46.33 49.24
N GLY A 23 3.08 46.71 49.47
CA GLY A 23 2.68 48.12 49.68
C GLY A 23 1.47 48.57 48.87
N SER A 24 0.33 48.40 49.39
CA SER A 24 -0.67 49.33 49.96
C SER A 24 -1.27 50.44 49.09
N GLY A 25 -2.61 50.46 49.01
CA GLY A 25 -3.36 51.65 48.70
C GLY A 25 -4.74 51.42 48.08
N SER A 26 -5.72 51.07 48.88
CA SER A 26 -7.04 51.64 49.18
C SER A 26 -7.87 52.26 48.03
N SER A 27 -9.00 51.68 47.69
CA SER A 27 -10.39 52.18 47.96
C SER A 27 -11.40 51.42 47.11
N ALA A 28 -12.39 50.81 47.76
CA ALA A 28 -13.66 50.37 47.17
C ALA A 28 -14.65 51.57 47.13
N PRO A 29 -15.91 51.47 46.66
CA PRO A 29 -16.77 50.29 46.46
C PRO A 29 -17.68 50.31 45.22
N ALA A 30 -18.35 49.24 44.96
CA ALA A 30 -19.80 49.07 44.74
C ALA A 30 -20.17 48.03 43.66
N SER A 31 -20.71 46.97 44.13
CA SER A 31 -21.84 46.12 43.68
C SER A 31 -22.31 46.16 42.24
N ALA A 32 -22.22 44.97 41.58
CA ALA A 32 -23.38 44.36 40.91
C ALA A 32 -23.17 42.85 40.73
N SER A 33 -24.03 42.08 41.33
CA SER A 33 -24.20 40.65 41.17
C SER A 33 -24.73 40.31 39.81
N VAL A 34 -24.04 39.44 39.05
CA VAL A 34 -24.69 38.63 38.02
C VAL A 34 -24.04 37.24 38.04
N GLY A 35 -24.93 36.25 38.11
CA GLY A 35 -24.86 34.85 38.10
C GLY A 35 -23.57 34.15 37.66
N GLY A 36 -23.05 33.32 38.54
CA GLY A 36 -22.08 32.30 38.20
C GLY A 36 -22.71 31.27 37.26
N SER A 37 -22.29 31.30 36.02
CA SER A 37 -22.38 30.13 35.16
C SER A 37 -21.19 29.25 35.53
N THR A 38 -21.46 28.23 36.33
CA THR A 38 -20.52 27.11 36.49
C THR A 38 -20.43 26.42 35.12
N GLY A 39 -19.47 26.83 34.34
CA GLY A 39 -19.02 26.03 33.19
C GLY A 39 -18.51 24.72 33.76
N SER A 40 -19.30 23.67 33.63
CA SER A 40 -18.84 22.29 33.76
C SER A 40 -17.80 22.08 32.66
N SER A 41 -16.53 22.24 33.02
CA SER A 41 -15.47 21.67 32.17
C SER A 41 -15.70 20.17 32.19
N ALA A 42 -16.05 19.62 31.05
CA ALA A 42 -15.97 18.17 30.82
C ALA A 42 -14.59 17.70 31.31
N PRO A 43 -14.48 16.54 31.94
CA PRO A 43 -13.17 15.99 32.33
C PRO A 43 -12.30 15.97 31.09
N GLU A 44 -11.11 16.54 31.11
CA GLU A 44 -10.11 16.33 30.06
C GLU A 44 -9.90 14.82 29.95
N ALA A 45 -10.21 14.25 28.78
CA ALA A 45 -9.98 12.85 28.50
C ALA A 45 -8.49 12.58 28.68
N LYS A 46 -8.16 11.53 29.46
CA LYS A 46 -6.76 11.14 29.61
C LYS A 46 -6.21 10.67 28.28
N PRO A 47 -4.97 11.05 27.96
CA PRO A 47 -4.29 10.51 26.79
C PRO A 47 -4.32 8.97 26.78
N VAL A 48 -4.67 8.39 25.64
CA VAL A 48 -4.73 6.94 25.45
C VAL A 48 -3.65 6.55 24.45
N GLU A 49 -2.92 5.48 24.75
CA GLU A 49 -1.98 4.87 23.85
C GLU A 49 -2.69 3.78 23.04
N ILE A 50 -2.58 3.84 21.70
CA ILE A 50 -3.08 2.80 20.79
C ILE A 50 -1.92 2.20 19.98
N ARG A 51 -1.98 0.88 19.78
CA ARG A 51 -1.06 0.14 18.90
C ARG A 51 -1.66 0.06 17.51
N VAL A 52 -0.89 0.49 16.52
CA VAL A 52 -1.33 0.54 15.12
C VAL A 52 -0.34 -0.22 14.25
N VAL A 53 -0.85 -1.12 13.44
CA VAL A 53 -0.08 -1.85 12.41
C VAL A 53 -0.61 -1.45 11.05
N THR A 54 0.28 -1.01 10.16
CA THR A 54 -0.06 -0.68 8.78
C THR A 54 0.99 -1.23 7.81
N SER A 55 0.68 -1.16 6.51
CA SER A 55 1.64 -1.42 5.43
C SER A 55 2.58 -0.25 5.15
N TYR A 56 2.37 0.91 5.76
CA TYR A 56 3.15 2.14 5.55
C TYR A 56 4.47 2.14 6.31
N GLY A 57 5.26 1.06 6.19
CA GLY A 57 6.56 0.91 6.82
C GLY A 57 7.69 0.73 5.81
N GLY A 58 8.93 0.82 6.26
CA GLY A 58 10.11 0.63 5.44
C GLY A 58 10.20 1.64 4.29
N ASP A 59 10.23 1.13 3.06
CA ASP A 59 10.36 1.91 1.82
C ASP A 59 9.02 2.21 1.12
N ASP A 60 7.88 2.10 1.83
CA ASP A 60 6.59 2.47 1.29
C ASP A 60 6.53 3.96 0.93
N GLY A 61 6.05 4.28 -0.27
CA GLY A 61 5.97 5.66 -0.79
C GLY A 61 5.07 6.59 0.02
N ASN A 62 4.17 6.05 0.85
CA ASN A 62 3.31 6.81 1.77
C ASN A 62 3.86 6.89 3.20
N ARG A 63 5.07 6.37 3.47
CA ARG A 63 5.64 6.39 4.83
C ARG A 63 5.66 7.79 5.44
N ALA A 64 6.16 8.78 4.72
CA ALA A 64 6.23 10.17 5.19
C ALA A 64 4.83 10.77 5.42
N ASN A 65 3.87 10.49 4.53
CA ASN A 65 2.48 10.90 4.70
C ASN A 65 1.86 10.30 5.97
N TYR A 66 2.19 9.04 6.26
CA TYR A 66 1.70 8.34 7.43
C TYR A 66 2.29 8.91 8.73
N GLU A 67 3.59 9.16 8.79
CA GLU A 67 4.25 9.78 9.95
C GLU A 67 3.70 11.18 10.25
N GLU A 68 3.48 12.00 9.21
CA GLU A 68 2.83 13.30 9.36
C GLU A 68 1.39 13.17 9.85
N ALA A 69 0.62 12.21 9.33
CA ALA A 69 -0.75 11.97 9.75
C ALA A 69 -0.84 11.51 11.21
N VAL A 70 0.06 10.62 11.64
CA VAL A 70 0.17 10.17 13.04
C VAL A 70 0.47 11.37 13.96
N ALA A 71 1.48 12.16 13.62
CA ALA A 71 1.82 13.36 14.41
C ALA A 71 0.65 14.37 14.48
N GLY A 72 -0.10 14.52 13.38
CA GLY A 72 -1.31 15.34 13.33
C GLY A 72 -2.43 14.81 14.24
N TYR A 73 -2.68 13.51 14.22
CA TYR A 73 -3.63 12.85 15.10
C TYR A 73 -3.26 13.03 16.58
N GLU A 74 -2.01 12.78 16.95
CA GLU A 74 -1.51 12.95 18.32
C GLU A 74 -1.66 14.40 18.80
N ALA A 75 -1.32 15.37 17.95
CA ALA A 75 -1.48 16.78 18.26
C ALA A 75 -2.94 17.21 18.43
N ALA A 76 -3.86 16.62 17.67
CA ALA A 76 -5.28 16.95 17.68
C ALA A 76 -6.02 16.34 18.87
N THR A 77 -5.61 15.13 19.31
CA THR A 77 -6.35 14.36 20.32
C THR A 77 -5.65 14.26 21.67
N GLY A 78 -4.33 14.44 21.70
CA GLY A 78 -3.49 14.16 22.88
C GLY A 78 -3.24 12.66 23.08
N ASN A 79 -3.82 11.77 22.29
CA ASN A 79 -3.51 10.33 22.29
C ASN A 79 -2.12 10.06 21.69
N THR A 80 -1.59 8.88 21.92
CA THR A 80 -0.30 8.44 21.38
C THR A 80 -0.45 7.17 20.54
N VAL A 81 0.37 7.05 19.51
CA VAL A 81 0.38 5.90 18.58
C VAL A 81 1.68 5.12 18.75
N VAL A 82 1.58 3.86 19.11
CA VAL A 82 2.69 2.91 18.97
C VAL A 82 2.61 2.34 17.57
N ASP A 83 3.45 2.89 16.68
CA ASP A 83 3.54 2.48 15.29
C ASP A 83 4.37 1.21 15.16
N GLU A 84 3.74 0.12 14.72
CA GLU A 84 4.36 -1.17 14.42
C GLU A 84 4.25 -1.52 12.92
N SER A 85 4.23 -0.49 12.07
CA SER A 85 4.09 -0.65 10.63
C SER A 85 5.35 -1.22 9.97
N ALA A 86 5.16 -2.02 8.92
CA ALA A 86 6.26 -2.61 8.16
C ALA A 86 5.92 -2.65 6.67
N THR A 87 6.93 -2.90 5.83
CA THR A 87 6.74 -3.07 4.38
C THR A 87 5.81 -4.25 4.11
N SER A 88 4.79 -4.02 3.27
CA SER A 88 3.81 -5.03 2.89
C SER A 88 4.44 -6.10 2.00
N ASN A 89 4.49 -7.34 2.52
CA ASN A 89 4.86 -8.54 1.78
C ASN A 89 4.20 -9.77 2.42
N GLU A 90 4.37 -10.95 1.84
CA GLU A 90 3.75 -12.17 2.36
C GLU A 90 4.26 -12.56 3.77
N GLN A 91 5.51 -12.22 4.12
CA GLN A 91 6.04 -12.45 5.46
C GLN A 91 5.35 -11.54 6.49
N TRP A 92 5.15 -10.26 6.17
CA TRP A 92 4.40 -9.34 7.02
C TRP A 92 2.96 -9.80 7.20
N LYS A 93 2.28 -10.24 6.12
CA LYS A 93 0.92 -10.81 6.22
C LYS A 93 0.86 -12.02 7.15
N ALA A 94 1.86 -12.91 7.06
CA ALA A 94 1.95 -14.06 7.95
C ALA A 94 2.18 -13.66 9.42
N GLN A 95 3.02 -12.64 9.67
CA GLN A 95 3.25 -12.12 11.02
C GLN A 95 1.96 -11.53 11.61
N VAL A 96 1.25 -10.69 10.86
CA VAL A 96 -0.04 -10.12 11.30
C VAL A 96 -1.01 -11.24 11.69
N LYS A 97 -1.14 -12.28 10.87
CA LYS A 97 -2.00 -13.44 11.20
C LYS A 97 -1.56 -14.16 12.48
N ALA A 98 -0.26 -14.36 12.67
CA ALA A 98 0.28 -14.97 13.89
C ALA A 98 -0.01 -14.13 15.14
N ASP A 99 0.04 -12.79 15.04
CA ASP A 99 -0.29 -11.90 16.14
C ASP A 99 -1.76 -12.04 16.57
N PHE A 100 -2.68 -12.18 15.61
CA PHE A 100 -4.09 -12.46 15.90
C PHE A 100 -4.31 -13.83 16.55
N GLN A 101 -3.57 -14.85 16.14
CA GLN A 101 -3.65 -16.19 16.71
C GLN A 101 -3.13 -16.26 18.15
N THR A 102 -2.12 -15.45 18.47
CA THR A 102 -1.50 -15.41 19.79
C THR A 102 -2.12 -14.41 20.76
N GLY A 103 -3.14 -13.63 20.32
CA GLY A 103 -3.78 -12.60 21.13
C GLY A 103 -2.94 -11.31 21.26
N SER A 104 -1.97 -11.13 20.35
CA SER A 104 -1.10 -9.96 20.27
C SER A 104 -1.57 -8.96 19.21
N GLU A 105 -2.82 -9.06 18.77
CA GLU A 105 -3.40 -8.16 17.79
C GLU A 105 -3.26 -6.69 18.19
N PRO A 106 -3.07 -5.74 17.23
CA PRO A 106 -3.05 -4.31 17.49
C PRO A 106 -4.43 -3.78 17.90
N ASP A 107 -4.53 -2.50 18.23
CA ASP A 107 -5.81 -1.82 18.47
C ASP A 107 -6.46 -1.45 17.10
N VAL A 108 -5.65 -0.96 16.15
CA VAL A 108 -6.06 -0.65 14.77
C VAL A 108 -5.13 -1.35 13.80
N LEU A 109 -5.69 -1.93 12.76
CA LEU A 109 -4.96 -2.63 11.71
C LEU A 109 -5.34 -2.05 10.34
N PHE A 110 -4.37 -1.61 9.53
CA PHE A 110 -4.55 -1.36 8.10
C PHE A 110 -4.05 -2.58 7.32
N PHE A 111 -4.96 -3.29 6.68
CA PHE A 111 -4.65 -4.60 6.11
C PHE A 111 -5.51 -4.92 4.90
N PHE A 112 -5.12 -5.97 4.18
CA PHE A 112 -5.86 -6.49 3.05
C PHE A 112 -7.26 -6.95 3.46
N THR A 113 -8.20 -6.79 2.54
CA THR A 113 -9.58 -7.29 2.62
C THR A 113 -9.69 -8.65 1.92
N GLY A 114 -10.88 -9.11 1.67
CA GLY A 114 -11.08 -10.36 0.92
C GLY A 114 -10.62 -11.61 1.68
N THR A 115 -9.88 -12.49 1.01
CA THR A 115 -9.43 -13.76 1.59
C THR A 115 -8.48 -13.58 2.77
N ASP A 116 -7.64 -12.57 2.74
CA ASP A 116 -6.63 -12.32 3.79
C ASP A 116 -7.26 -11.97 5.14
N ALA A 117 -8.40 -11.25 5.15
CA ALA A 117 -9.12 -10.89 6.37
C ALA A 117 -10.11 -11.97 6.86
N SER A 118 -10.39 -12.98 6.06
CA SER A 118 -11.45 -13.94 6.34
C SER A 118 -11.30 -14.66 7.68
N GLU A 119 -10.07 -14.97 8.08
CA GLU A 119 -9.78 -15.62 9.37
C GLU A 119 -10.09 -14.70 10.55
N PHE A 120 -9.73 -13.41 10.47
CA PHE A 120 -10.04 -12.44 11.53
C PHE A 120 -11.54 -12.28 11.74
N ILE A 121 -12.29 -12.24 10.64
CA ILE A 121 -13.73 -12.07 10.63
C ILE A 121 -14.42 -13.33 11.17
N LYS A 122 -14.05 -14.52 10.69
CA LYS A 122 -14.59 -15.81 11.17
C LYS A 122 -14.43 -16.00 12.66
N ASN A 123 -13.28 -15.56 13.20
CA ASN A 123 -12.94 -15.70 14.61
C ASN A 123 -13.42 -14.51 15.47
N GLY A 124 -14.18 -13.56 14.90
CA GLY A 124 -14.72 -12.42 15.63
C GLY A 124 -13.63 -11.50 16.20
N LYS A 125 -12.50 -11.36 15.51
CA LYS A 125 -11.35 -10.58 15.96
C LYS A 125 -11.40 -9.10 15.55
N VAL A 126 -12.29 -8.75 14.63
CA VAL A 126 -12.49 -7.40 14.12
C VAL A 126 -13.98 -7.05 14.12
N VAL A 127 -14.29 -5.76 14.25
CA VAL A 127 -15.65 -5.26 14.41
C VAL A 127 -16.20 -4.77 13.07
N SER A 128 -17.45 -5.11 12.77
CA SER A 128 -18.08 -4.63 11.53
C SER A 128 -18.42 -3.14 11.62
N ILE A 129 -18.37 -2.45 10.48
CA ILE A 129 -18.76 -1.03 10.38
C ILE A 129 -20.21 -0.83 10.83
N GLU A 130 -21.09 -1.80 10.55
CA GLU A 130 -22.48 -1.78 11.02
C GLU A 130 -22.55 -1.75 12.56
N GLU A 131 -21.72 -2.52 13.26
CA GLU A 131 -21.69 -2.55 14.73
C GLU A 131 -21.13 -1.23 15.28
N ILE A 132 -20.05 -0.72 14.70
CA ILE A 132 -19.45 0.56 15.10
C ILE A 132 -20.47 1.70 14.95
N ARG A 133 -21.23 1.74 13.87
CA ARG A 133 -22.24 2.76 13.59
C ARG A 133 -23.42 2.78 14.57
N LYS A 134 -23.58 1.75 15.40
CA LYS A 134 -24.60 1.80 16.48
C LYS A 134 -24.23 2.76 17.59
N GLU A 135 -22.93 2.91 17.88
CA GLU A 135 -22.41 3.84 18.89
C GLU A 135 -21.86 5.13 18.25
N TYR A 136 -21.31 5.05 17.05
CA TYR A 136 -20.73 6.16 16.27
C TYR A 136 -21.45 6.28 14.91
N PRO A 137 -22.66 6.89 14.85
CA PRO A 137 -23.52 6.87 13.66
C PRO A 137 -22.86 7.47 12.40
N ASP A 138 -21.92 8.40 12.58
CA ASP A 138 -21.23 9.10 11.49
C ASP A 138 -19.92 8.39 11.04
N TYR A 139 -19.57 7.26 11.66
CA TYR A 139 -18.36 6.52 11.33
C TYR A 139 -18.32 6.13 9.84
N ALA A 140 -17.26 6.58 9.15
CA ALA A 140 -17.07 6.40 7.71
C ALA A 140 -18.25 6.90 6.85
N SER A 141 -18.99 7.92 7.33
CA SER A 141 -20.17 8.46 6.61
C SER A 141 -19.79 9.22 5.34
N ASN A 142 -18.55 9.63 5.17
CA ASN A 142 -18.01 10.24 3.94
C ASN A 142 -17.73 9.22 2.82
N MET A 143 -17.78 7.93 3.11
CA MET A 143 -17.55 6.86 2.15
C MET A 143 -18.85 6.39 1.47
N LEU A 144 -18.75 5.96 0.21
CA LEU A 144 -19.81 5.27 -0.52
C LEU A 144 -19.92 3.84 0.01
N ASP A 145 -21.05 3.47 0.61
CA ASP A 145 -21.26 2.11 1.11
C ASP A 145 -21.06 1.03 0.02
N ALA A 146 -21.43 1.35 -1.22
CA ALA A 146 -21.23 0.44 -2.37
C ALA A 146 -19.76 0.25 -2.77
N ALA A 147 -18.85 1.13 -2.33
CA ALA A 147 -17.41 1.03 -2.58
C ALA A 147 -16.65 0.43 -1.38
N MET A 148 -17.31 0.18 -0.26
CA MET A 148 -16.70 -0.51 0.88
C MET A 148 -16.41 -1.97 0.53
N PRO A 149 -15.20 -2.48 0.80
CA PRO A 149 -14.90 -3.89 0.56
C PRO A 149 -15.73 -4.79 1.47
N LEU A 150 -16.48 -5.70 0.86
CA LEU A 150 -17.32 -6.65 1.58
C LEU A 150 -16.54 -7.94 1.88
N SER A 151 -16.75 -8.45 3.08
CA SER A 151 -16.20 -9.73 3.52
C SER A 151 -16.76 -10.91 2.71
N PHE A 152 -15.90 -11.86 2.36
CA PHE A 152 -16.31 -13.15 1.78
C PHE A 152 -16.95 -14.10 2.80
N VAL A 153 -16.92 -13.76 4.08
CA VAL A 153 -17.48 -14.60 5.17
C VAL A 153 -18.96 -14.38 5.32
N ASP A 154 -19.40 -13.11 5.36
CA ASP A 154 -20.80 -12.77 5.71
C ASP A 154 -21.33 -11.56 4.93
N ALA A 155 -20.61 -11.10 3.91
CA ALA A 155 -20.95 -9.96 3.07
C ALA A 155 -21.15 -8.63 3.82
N LYS A 156 -20.50 -8.45 4.98
CA LYS A 156 -20.46 -7.18 5.71
C LYS A 156 -19.15 -6.44 5.45
N ALA A 157 -19.16 -5.12 5.64
CA ALA A 157 -17.95 -4.30 5.64
C ALA A 157 -17.34 -4.25 7.04
N TYR A 158 -16.03 -4.45 7.12
CA TYR A 158 -15.23 -4.41 8.35
C TYR A 158 -14.13 -3.38 8.31
N ALA A 159 -13.69 -3.00 7.12
CA ALA A 159 -12.57 -2.08 6.91
C ALA A 159 -13.02 -0.79 6.24
N VAL A 160 -12.49 0.34 6.71
CA VAL A 160 -12.67 1.65 6.06
C VAL A 160 -11.45 1.89 5.16
N PRO A 161 -11.61 1.94 3.81
CA PRO A 161 -10.49 2.14 2.92
C PRO A 161 -9.96 3.57 2.98
N SER A 162 -8.63 3.74 3.00
CA SER A 162 -8.01 5.06 2.81
C SER A 162 -7.89 5.39 1.33
N SER A 163 -7.47 4.41 0.52
CA SER A 163 -7.35 4.53 -0.92
C SER A 163 -7.43 3.14 -1.55
N GLY A 164 -7.70 3.11 -2.84
CA GLY A 164 -7.46 1.93 -3.66
C GLY A 164 -6.04 1.90 -4.22
N TYR A 165 -5.86 1.14 -5.29
CA TYR A 165 -4.59 1.01 -5.99
C TYR A 165 -4.82 0.87 -7.49
N TRP A 166 -3.79 1.13 -8.24
CA TRP A 166 -3.61 0.69 -9.62
C TRP A 166 -2.19 0.15 -9.78
N GLU A 167 -1.98 -0.72 -10.73
CA GLU A 167 -0.67 -1.17 -11.19
C GLU A 167 -0.42 -0.63 -12.59
N GLY A 168 0.81 -0.15 -12.81
CA GLY A 168 1.22 0.45 -14.07
C GLY A 168 2.71 0.23 -14.32
N MET A 169 3.15 0.59 -15.51
CA MET A 169 4.53 0.48 -15.90
C MET A 169 5.25 1.80 -15.70
N PHE A 170 6.13 1.86 -14.71
CA PHE A 170 7.07 2.96 -14.52
C PHE A 170 8.16 2.90 -15.58
N VAL A 171 8.55 4.06 -16.11
CA VAL A 171 9.44 4.19 -17.25
C VAL A 171 10.56 5.18 -16.94
N ASN A 172 11.80 4.78 -17.15
CA ASN A 172 12.95 5.65 -17.15
C ASN A 172 13.17 6.24 -18.56
N LYS A 173 12.81 7.52 -18.72
CA LYS A 173 12.89 8.22 -20.01
C LYS A 173 14.33 8.45 -20.48
N THR A 174 15.27 8.60 -19.55
CA THR A 174 16.68 8.76 -19.86
C THR A 174 17.23 7.52 -20.54
N VAL A 175 16.95 6.34 -19.98
CA VAL A 175 17.36 5.06 -20.59
C VAL A 175 16.71 4.85 -21.96
N LEU A 176 15.40 5.19 -22.12
CA LEU A 176 14.74 5.10 -23.41
C LEU A 176 15.37 6.03 -24.46
N ALA A 177 15.65 7.29 -24.08
CA ALA A 177 16.28 8.26 -24.98
C ALA A 177 17.66 7.79 -25.45
N ASP A 178 18.48 7.22 -24.56
CA ASP A 178 19.78 6.63 -24.91
C ASP A 178 19.65 5.44 -25.89
N CYS A 179 18.51 4.75 -25.81
CA CYS A 179 18.20 3.67 -26.74
C CYS A 179 17.55 4.15 -28.06
N GLY A 180 17.19 5.43 -28.16
CA GLY A 180 16.46 5.98 -29.30
C GLY A 180 15.00 5.52 -29.35
N LEU A 181 14.40 5.27 -28.19
CA LEU A 181 13.02 4.80 -28.02
C LEU A 181 12.14 5.89 -27.40
N GLU A 182 10.87 5.84 -27.72
CA GLU A 182 9.82 6.68 -27.11
C GLU A 182 9.12 5.91 -25.99
N VAL A 183 8.45 6.64 -25.08
CA VAL A 183 7.63 6.04 -24.03
C VAL A 183 6.46 5.26 -24.65
N PRO A 184 6.21 4.00 -24.26
CA PRO A 184 5.06 3.24 -24.72
C PRO A 184 3.75 3.98 -24.44
N GLY A 185 2.88 4.02 -25.46
CA GLY A 185 1.55 4.65 -25.34
C GLY A 185 0.42 3.63 -25.20
N PRO A 186 -0.84 4.12 -25.15
CA PRO A 186 -2.01 3.25 -25.01
C PRO A 186 -2.24 2.31 -26.21
N ASP A 187 -1.64 2.61 -27.35
CA ASP A 187 -1.74 1.80 -28.57
C ASP A 187 -0.50 0.89 -28.80
N THR A 188 0.51 0.95 -27.92
CA THR A 188 1.69 0.10 -28.01
C THR A 188 1.31 -1.36 -27.79
N THR A 189 1.63 -2.20 -28.75
CA THR A 189 1.38 -3.64 -28.69
C THR A 189 2.43 -4.39 -27.89
N TRP A 190 2.09 -5.59 -27.44
CA TRP A 190 3.03 -6.46 -26.75
C TRP A 190 4.26 -6.81 -27.62
N ASP A 191 4.07 -7.04 -28.91
CA ASP A 191 5.17 -7.37 -29.81
C ASP A 191 6.15 -6.18 -29.94
N GLU A 192 5.64 -4.96 -30.10
CA GLU A 192 6.47 -3.75 -30.12
C GLU A 192 7.23 -3.57 -28.81
N PHE A 193 6.59 -3.85 -27.66
CA PHE A 193 7.26 -3.82 -26.34
C PHE A 193 8.39 -4.83 -26.25
N MET A 194 8.20 -6.05 -26.75
CA MET A 194 9.25 -7.07 -26.78
C MET A 194 10.44 -6.65 -27.68
N GLU A 195 10.17 -5.96 -28.80
CA GLU A 195 11.21 -5.36 -29.64
C GLU A 195 11.96 -4.22 -28.94
N MET A 196 11.24 -3.40 -28.16
CA MET A 196 11.88 -2.37 -27.31
C MET A 196 12.81 -3.02 -26.28
N CYS A 197 12.40 -4.10 -25.62
CA CYS A 197 13.23 -4.84 -24.67
C CYS A 197 14.51 -5.39 -25.33
N GLU A 198 14.45 -5.94 -26.56
CA GLU A 198 15.63 -6.37 -27.31
C GLU A 198 16.57 -5.19 -27.61
N THR A 199 16.00 -4.05 -28.00
CA THR A 199 16.78 -2.84 -28.28
C THR A 199 17.51 -2.35 -27.04
N ILE A 200 16.82 -2.22 -25.91
CA ILE A 200 17.37 -1.79 -24.62
C ILE A 200 18.49 -2.72 -24.18
N LYS A 201 18.26 -4.04 -24.24
CA LYS A 201 19.26 -5.05 -23.92
C LYS A 201 20.50 -4.93 -24.82
N SER A 202 20.31 -4.72 -26.13
CA SER A 202 21.41 -4.56 -27.08
C SER A 202 22.31 -3.36 -26.79
N LYS A 203 21.78 -2.34 -26.10
CA LYS A 203 22.48 -1.16 -25.66
C LYS A 203 23.19 -1.33 -24.30
N GLY A 204 23.03 -2.48 -23.66
CA GLY A 204 23.66 -2.83 -22.39
C GLY A 204 22.87 -2.45 -21.15
N TYR A 205 21.62 -2.02 -21.31
CA TYR A 205 20.71 -1.76 -20.20
C TYR A 205 19.88 -3.02 -19.87
N THR A 206 19.36 -3.08 -18.65
CA THR A 206 18.35 -4.07 -18.27
C THR A 206 16.98 -3.58 -18.76
N PRO A 207 16.26 -4.32 -19.60
CA PRO A 207 14.94 -3.91 -20.04
C PRO A 207 13.98 -3.69 -18.87
N ILE A 208 13.91 -4.64 -17.93
CA ILE A 208 12.89 -4.72 -16.91
C ILE A 208 13.53 -4.89 -15.52
N ALA A 209 13.32 -3.94 -14.64
CA ALA A 209 13.64 -4.06 -13.22
C ALA A 209 12.58 -4.94 -12.54
N CYS A 210 12.92 -6.17 -12.19
CA CYS A 210 11.99 -7.12 -11.59
C CYS A 210 12.71 -8.10 -10.67
N SER A 211 12.15 -8.33 -9.48
CA SER A 211 12.53 -9.43 -8.59
C SER A 211 11.56 -10.58 -8.76
N LEU A 212 12.01 -11.70 -9.32
CA LEU A 212 11.25 -12.94 -9.32
C LEU A 212 11.38 -13.71 -8.00
N GLN A 213 12.17 -13.19 -7.04
CA GLN A 213 12.32 -13.74 -5.71
C GLN A 213 11.21 -13.29 -4.75
N GLU A 214 10.86 -12.01 -4.76
CA GLU A 214 9.95 -11.40 -3.77
C GLU A 214 8.61 -10.96 -4.35
N VAL A 215 8.63 -10.37 -5.56
CA VAL A 215 7.43 -9.81 -6.21
C VAL A 215 7.26 -10.31 -7.65
N PRO A 216 7.19 -11.65 -7.86
CA PRO A 216 7.09 -12.18 -9.20
C PRO A 216 5.74 -11.88 -9.87
N HIS A 217 4.73 -11.52 -9.06
CA HIS A 217 3.33 -11.45 -9.47
C HIS A 217 3.02 -10.28 -10.40
N TYR A 218 3.63 -9.12 -10.26
CA TYR A 218 3.31 -7.97 -11.12
C TYR A 218 3.46 -8.28 -12.61
N TRP A 219 4.55 -8.92 -13.01
CA TRP A 219 4.73 -9.27 -14.40
C TRP A 219 3.90 -10.48 -14.83
N PHE A 220 3.83 -11.55 -14.03
CA PHE A 220 3.05 -12.70 -14.46
C PHE A 220 1.55 -12.38 -14.53
N GLU A 221 1.00 -11.53 -13.66
CA GLU A 221 -0.42 -11.19 -13.75
C GLU A 221 -0.77 -10.37 -14.99
N PHE A 222 0.10 -9.44 -15.43
CA PHE A 222 -0.08 -8.80 -16.72
C PHE A 222 0.13 -9.77 -17.89
N CYS A 223 1.04 -10.74 -17.77
CA CYS A 223 1.15 -11.83 -18.73
C CYS A 223 -0.12 -12.68 -18.80
N ILE A 224 -0.79 -12.92 -17.66
CA ILE A 224 -2.11 -13.59 -17.60
C ILE A 224 -3.20 -12.68 -18.20
N LEU A 225 -3.22 -11.40 -17.83
CA LEU A 225 -4.19 -10.43 -18.33
C LEU A 225 -4.14 -10.35 -19.86
N ASN A 226 -2.96 -10.46 -20.46
CA ASN A 226 -2.76 -10.53 -21.91
C ASN A 226 -3.33 -11.77 -22.60
N GLN A 227 -3.82 -12.76 -21.85
CA GLN A 227 -4.40 -13.98 -22.42
C GLN A 227 -5.93 -13.93 -22.59
N GLY A 228 -6.58 -12.81 -22.27
CA GLY A 228 -8.03 -12.73 -22.39
C GLY A 228 -8.63 -11.37 -22.06
N ASP A 229 -9.93 -11.35 -21.90
CA ASP A 229 -10.68 -10.17 -21.50
C ASP A 229 -10.39 -9.79 -20.05
N VAL A 230 -10.33 -8.48 -19.78
CA VAL A 230 -10.18 -7.94 -18.43
C VAL A 230 -11.24 -8.44 -17.46
N ALA A 231 -12.48 -8.66 -17.91
CA ALA A 231 -13.56 -9.19 -17.08
C ALA A 231 -13.33 -10.63 -16.57
N LYS A 232 -12.43 -11.39 -17.24
CA LYS A 232 -12.10 -12.77 -16.87
C LYS A 232 -10.78 -12.88 -16.10
N HIS A 233 -10.10 -11.77 -15.86
CA HIS A 233 -8.76 -11.79 -15.26
C HIS A 233 -8.76 -12.39 -13.85
N ALA A 234 -9.74 -12.02 -13.02
CA ALA A 234 -9.83 -12.46 -11.63
C ALA A 234 -10.42 -13.88 -11.45
N GLU A 235 -10.70 -14.61 -12.54
CA GLU A 235 -11.16 -16.00 -12.44
C GLU A 235 -10.04 -16.91 -11.93
N VAL A 236 -10.26 -17.51 -10.76
CA VAL A 236 -9.35 -18.53 -10.21
C VAL A 236 -9.61 -19.85 -10.94
N PRO A 237 -8.57 -20.51 -11.48
CA PRO A 237 -8.73 -21.81 -12.12
C PRO A 237 -9.21 -22.88 -11.12
N ALA A 238 -10.00 -23.82 -11.59
CA ALA A 238 -10.28 -25.05 -10.86
C ALA A 238 -9.21 -26.12 -11.12
N SER A 239 -8.48 -25.99 -12.23
CA SER A 239 -7.32 -26.83 -12.59
C SER A 239 -6.45 -26.10 -13.62
N GLY A 240 -5.22 -26.57 -13.85
CA GLY A 240 -4.37 -26.05 -14.92
C GLY A 240 -4.92 -26.30 -16.34
N ALA A 241 -5.92 -27.19 -16.46
CA ALA A 241 -6.48 -27.60 -17.77
C ALA A 241 -7.77 -26.87 -18.15
N ASP A 242 -8.45 -26.19 -17.22
CA ASP A 242 -9.65 -25.42 -17.56
C ASP A 242 -9.31 -24.10 -18.29
N GLU A 243 -10.34 -23.33 -18.70
CA GLU A 243 -10.13 -22.09 -19.47
C GLU A 243 -9.32 -21.05 -18.68
N ALA A 244 -9.58 -20.89 -17.40
CA ALA A 244 -8.83 -19.99 -16.53
C ALA A 244 -7.38 -20.48 -16.33
N GLY A 245 -7.20 -21.79 -16.08
CA GLY A 245 -5.90 -22.41 -15.93
C GLY A 245 -5.03 -22.29 -17.18
N GLN A 246 -5.61 -22.46 -18.36
CA GLN A 246 -4.88 -22.29 -19.61
C GLN A 246 -4.41 -20.83 -19.82
N ARG A 247 -5.18 -19.83 -19.36
CA ARG A 247 -4.72 -18.43 -19.36
C ARG A 247 -3.52 -18.24 -18.42
N TRP A 248 -3.55 -18.86 -17.24
CA TRP A 248 -2.44 -18.79 -16.29
C TRP A 248 -1.19 -19.51 -16.82
N VAL A 249 -1.37 -20.69 -17.40
CA VAL A 249 -0.28 -21.43 -18.07
C VAL A 249 0.36 -20.60 -19.18
N ALA A 250 -0.43 -19.97 -20.03
CA ALA A 250 0.06 -19.12 -21.11
C ALA A 250 0.79 -17.88 -20.56
N GLY A 251 0.24 -17.24 -19.50
CA GLY A 251 0.90 -16.11 -18.84
C GLY A 251 2.26 -16.48 -18.24
N LEU A 252 2.35 -17.61 -17.52
CA LEU A 252 3.60 -18.12 -16.97
C LEU A 252 4.62 -18.49 -18.08
N ASN A 253 4.17 -19.03 -19.20
CA ASN A 253 5.04 -19.28 -20.36
C ASN A 253 5.57 -17.98 -20.97
N THR A 254 4.76 -16.92 -21.03
CA THR A 254 5.20 -15.58 -21.47
C THR A 254 6.28 -15.03 -20.53
N LEU A 255 6.07 -15.14 -19.22
CA LEU A 255 7.07 -14.73 -18.23
C LEU A 255 8.38 -15.51 -18.37
N LYS A 256 8.30 -16.83 -18.60
CA LYS A 256 9.45 -17.69 -18.90
C LYS A 256 10.19 -17.23 -20.13
N GLU A 257 9.48 -16.94 -21.25
CA GLU A 257 10.09 -16.40 -22.47
C GLU A 257 10.87 -15.11 -22.19
N MET A 258 10.29 -14.17 -21.42
CA MET A 258 10.97 -12.92 -21.05
C MET A 258 12.25 -13.19 -20.26
N TYR A 259 12.21 -14.15 -19.32
CA TYR A 259 13.38 -14.58 -18.56
C TYR A 259 14.46 -15.21 -19.44
N GLU A 260 14.10 -16.14 -20.32
CA GLU A 260 15.01 -16.82 -21.25
C GLU A 260 15.66 -15.83 -22.25
N LYS A 261 14.91 -14.81 -22.64
CA LYS A 261 15.43 -13.69 -23.44
C LYS A 261 16.36 -12.76 -22.64
N GLY A 262 16.45 -12.92 -21.32
CA GLY A 262 17.34 -12.12 -20.45
C GLY A 262 16.90 -10.66 -20.34
N TYR A 263 15.59 -10.40 -20.23
CA TYR A 263 15.05 -9.06 -20.05
C TYR A 263 15.08 -8.59 -18.61
N PHE A 264 15.21 -9.51 -17.64
CA PHE A 264 15.31 -9.23 -16.21
C PHE A 264 16.78 -9.12 -15.75
N PRO A 265 17.05 -8.55 -14.56
CA PRO A 265 18.38 -8.52 -13.97
C PRO A 265 18.97 -9.94 -13.86
N ALA A 266 20.27 -10.07 -14.04
CA ALA A 266 20.96 -11.38 -13.98
C ALA A 266 20.75 -12.09 -12.62
N ASN A 267 20.49 -11.35 -11.55
CA ASN A 267 20.23 -11.84 -10.20
C ASN A 267 18.74 -11.85 -9.81
N THR A 268 17.82 -11.71 -10.76
CA THR A 268 16.35 -11.60 -10.51
C THR A 268 15.78 -12.72 -9.64
N LEU A 269 16.38 -13.90 -9.65
CA LEU A 269 15.96 -15.07 -8.86
C LEU A 269 16.41 -15.01 -7.38
N THR A 270 17.24 -14.02 -7.00
CA THR A 270 17.85 -13.92 -5.67
C THR A 270 17.87 -12.51 -5.10
N ALA A 271 17.65 -11.49 -5.91
CA ALA A 271 17.63 -10.10 -5.48
C ALA A 271 16.30 -9.73 -4.83
N GLY A 272 16.34 -8.83 -3.86
CA GLY A 272 15.15 -8.22 -3.28
C GLY A 272 14.43 -7.28 -4.26
N ALA A 273 13.18 -6.99 -3.97
CA ALA A 273 12.37 -6.08 -4.78
C ALA A 273 12.94 -4.64 -4.75
N ALA A 274 13.35 -4.16 -3.57
CA ALA A 274 13.96 -2.85 -3.41
C ALA A 274 15.25 -2.70 -4.24
N ASP A 275 16.14 -3.72 -4.21
CA ASP A 275 17.38 -3.71 -4.97
C ASP A 275 17.14 -3.66 -6.48
N THR A 276 16.12 -4.40 -6.97
CA THR A 276 15.80 -4.41 -8.40
C THR A 276 15.13 -3.11 -8.83
N PHE A 277 14.23 -2.57 -7.99
CA PHE A 277 13.57 -1.29 -8.31
C PHE A 277 14.56 -0.10 -8.28
N GLN A 278 15.58 -0.14 -7.41
CA GLN A 278 16.65 0.86 -7.37
C GLN A 278 17.40 0.99 -8.71
N MET A 279 17.41 -0.06 -9.55
CA MET A 279 17.99 0.01 -10.89
C MET A 279 17.33 1.07 -11.79
N MET A 280 16.06 1.43 -11.51
CA MET A 280 15.38 2.53 -12.20
C MET A 280 16.07 3.87 -11.87
N ALA A 281 16.29 4.16 -10.58
CA ALA A 281 16.97 5.39 -10.13
C ALA A 281 18.44 5.46 -10.55
N ASP A 282 19.10 4.31 -10.63
CA ASP A 282 20.49 4.20 -11.07
C ASP A 282 20.67 4.34 -12.59
N ASN A 283 19.60 4.59 -13.36
CA ASN A 283 19.60 4.60 -14.82
C ASN A 283 20.16 3.30 -15.45
N LYS A 284 19.89 2.17 -14.82
CA LYS A 284 20.32 0.82 -15.27
C LYS A 284 19.20 0.01 -15.90
N ALA A 285 17.94 0.35 -15.62
CA ALA A 285 16.77 -0.33 -16.16
C ALA A 285 15.76 0.65 -16.75
N ALA A 286 15.04 0.20 -17.77
CA ALA A 286 14.09 1.02 -18.51
C ALA A 286 12.68 0.97 -17.95
N PHE A 287 12.21 -0.21 -17.54
CA PHE A 287 10.82 -0.48 -17.14
C PHE A 287 10.73 -1.19 -15.80
N ALA A 288 9.69 -0.88 -15.04
CA ALA A 288 9.26 -1.66 -13.88
C ALA A 288 7.74 -1.65 -13.79
N ILE A 289 7.11 -2.76 -13.44
CA ILE A 289 5.70 -2.75 -13.00
C ILE A 289 5.68 -2.67 -11.49
N ASP A 290 4.90 -1.72 -10.98
CA ASP A 290 4.60 -1.59 -9.56
C ASP A 290 3.29 -0.80 -9.40
N GLY A 291 2.85 -0.56 -8.18
CA GLY A 291 1.59 0.10 -7.91
C GLY A 291 1.68 1.59 -7.61
N SER A 292 0.51 2.20 -7.45
CA SER A 292 0.35 3.63 -7.11
C SER A 292 1.16 4.07 -5.89
N TRP A 293 1.43 3.17 -4.94
CA TRP A 293 2.26 3.42 -3.76
C TRP A 293 3.73 3.76 -4.09
N LYS A 294 4.23 3.38 -5.27
CA LYS A 294 5.60 3.70 -5.71
C LYS A 294 5.75 5.11 -6.25
N VAL A 295 4.69 5.83 -6.55
CA VAL A 295 4.79 7.24 -6.99
C VAL A 295 5.54 8.07 -5.95
N GLY A 296 5.19 7.95 -4.66
CA GLY A 296 5.88 8.63 -3.57
C GLY A 296 7.36 8.23 -3.39
N TRP A 297 7.74 7.03 -3.82
CA TRP A 297 9.14 6.59 -3.78
C TRP A 297 10.05 7.42 -4.70
N PHE A 298 9.54 7.86 -5.86
CA PHE A 298 10.28 8.72 -6.79
C PHE A 298 10.37 10.16 -6.28
N THR A 299 9.28 10.67 -5.70
CA THR A 299 9.15 12.07 -5.31
C THR A 299 9.93 12.43 -4.07
N GLY A 300 10.25 11.47 -3.23
CA GLY A 300 11.02 11.55 -2.00
C GLY A 300 10.66 12.69 -1.05
N SER A 301 10.44 12.40 0.25
CA SER A 301 10.70 13.39 1.28
C SER A 301 12.20 13.46 1.53
N GLU A 302 12.72 14.59 2.01
CA GLU A 302 14.14 14.78 2.31
C GLU A 302 14.74 13.69 3.22
N ASP A 303 13.89 12.90 3.91
CA ASP A 303 14.25 11.83 4.85
C ASP A 303 14.01 10.41 4.30
N ALA A 304 13.08 10.20 3.40
CA ALA A 304 12.97 8.97 2.62
C ALA A 304 13.74 9.22 1.34
N ALA A 305 14.95 8.71 1.24
CA ALA A 305 15.84 8.93 0.14
C ALA A 305 15.07 9.03 -1.18
N GLY A 306 14.81 10.26 -1.62
CA GLY A 306 14.39 10.53 -2.97
C GLY A 306 15.42 9.86 -3.84
N ASN A 307 15.02 8.75 -4.42
CA ASN A 307 15.99 7.85 -4.98
C ASN A 307 16.39 8.33 -6.37
N VAL A 308 15.80 9.47 -6.84
CA VAL A 308 16.04 10.01 -8.17
C VAL A 308 16.48 11.47 -8.09
N GLU A 309 17.45 11.83 -8.94
CA GLU A 309 17.96 13.20 -9.01
C GLU A 309 16.95 14.18 -9.65
N ASN A 310 16.14 13.68 -10.59
CA ASN A 310 15.14 14.47 -11.30
C ASN A 310 13.91 13.63 -11.62
N ILE A 311 12.79 13.96 -11.00
CA ILE A 311 11.52 13.25 -11.21
C ILE A 311 11.01 13.34 -12.65
N ASP A 312 11.37 14.40 -13.36
CA ASP A 312 10.97 14.57 -14.75
C ASP A 312 11.62 13.56 -15.70
N ASP A 313 12.63 12.79 -15.25
CA ASP A 313 13.21 11.69 -16.01
C ASP A 313 12.36 10.42 -15.99
N TYR A 314 11.28 10.42 -15.21
CA TYR A 314 10.39 9.26 -15.05
C TYR A 314 8.98 9.59 -15.46
N THR A 315 8.23 8.54 -15.78
CA THR A 315 6.79 8.59 -16.02
C THR A 315 6.18 7.22 -15.68
N VAL A 316 4.86 7.16 -15.65
CA VAL A 316 4.12 5.91 -15.57
C VAL A 316 3.13 5.83 -16.72
N THR A 317 2.95 4.63 -17.27
CA THR A 317 2.08 4.36 -18.40
C THR A 317 1.47 2.97 -18.30
N TYR A 318 0.67 2.63 -19.29
CA TYR A 318 0.04 1.32 -19.40
C TYR A 318 1.06 0.22 -19.72
N VAL A 319 0.82 -0.97 -19.19
CA VAL A 319 1.51 -2.18 -19.66
C VAL A 319 0.94 -2.56 -21.04
N PRO A 320 1.76 -2.72 -22.07
CA PRO A 320 1.30 -3.01 -23.43
C PRO A 320 0.39 -4.22 -23.53
N GLY A 321 -0.65 -4.11 -24.35
CA GLY A 321 -1.68 -5.12 -24.50
C GLY A 321 -1.37 -6.17 -25.58
N SER A 322 -2.01 -7.32 -25.48
CA SER A 322 -1.93 -8.42 -26.46
C SER A 322 -3.30 -9.01 -26.74
N GLY A 323 -3.52 -9.46 -27.96
CA GLY A 323 -4.78 -10.10 -28.36
C GLY A 323 -5.98 -9.17 -28.22
N SER A 324 -6.96 -9.55 -27.41
CA SER A 324 -8.17 -8.75 -27.13
C SER A 324 -7.97 -7.74 -26.02
N ARG A 325 -6.95 -7.87 -25.19
CA ARG A 325 -6.65 -6.94 -24.11
C ARG A 325 -6.08 -5.63 -24.67
N LYS A 326 -6.65 -4.51 -24.28
CA LYS A 326 -6.10 -3.18 -24.56
C LYS A 326 -5.06 -2.82 -23.52
N ALA A 327 -4.02 -2.07 -23.90
CA ALA A 327 -3.07 -1.54 -22.93
C ALA A 327 -3.76 -0.74 -21.81
N THR A 328 -4.86 -0.06 -22.14
CA THR A 328 -5.68 0.74 -21.19
C THR A 328 -6.55 -0.10 -20.24
N ASP A 329 -6.53 -1.42 -20.32
CA ASP A 329 -7.11 -2.30 -19.31
C ASP A 329 -6.04 -2.55 -18.23
N ILE A 330 -6.31 -2.14 -16.99
CA ILE A 330 -5.33 -2.13 -15.90
C ILE A 330 -5.71 -3.09 -14.78
N VAL A 331 -4.74 -3.42 -13.92
CA VAL A 331 -4.96 -4.03 -12.63
C VAL A 331 -5.15 -2.93 -11.60
N GLY A 332 -6.15 -3.07 -10.73
CA GLY A 332 -6.44 -2.09 -9.69
C GLY A 332 -7.74 -2.38 -8.95
N GLY A 333 -8.00 -1.61 -7.92
CA GLY A 333 -9.19 -1.79 -7.09
C GLY A 333 -9.06 -1.14 -5.71
N ILE A 334 -9.92 -1.57 -4.79
CA ILE A 334 -9.84 -1.23 -3.36
C ILE A 334 -9.69 -2.56 -2.62
N SER A 335 -8.52 -2.82 -2.08
CA SER A 335 -8.17 -4.10 -1.46
C SER A 335 -7.68 -4.01 -0.02
N MET A 336 -7.55 -2.80 0.54
CA MET A 336 -7.08 -2.57 1.90
C MET A 336 -7.94 -1.54 2.64
N GLY A 337 -7.93 -1.61 3.97
CA GLY A 337 -8.61 -0.63 4.81
C GLY A 337 -8.24 -0.77 6.28
N TYR A 338 -8.70 0.19 7.08
CA TYR A 338 -8.52 0.22 8.52
C TYR A 338 -9.59 -0.61 9.23
N TYR A 339 -9.16 -1.58 10.01
CA TYR A 339 -9.97 -2.40 10.91
C TYR A 339 -9.79 -1.92 12.35
N ILE A 340 -10.87 -1.92 13.12
CA ILE A 340 -10.82 -1.84 14.58
C ILE A 340 -10.92 -3.28 15.11
N THR A 341 -9.98 -3.67 15.98
CA THR A 341 -9.99 -5.01 16.57
C THR A 341 -11.04 -5.13 17.67
N GLU A 342 -11.58 -6.34 17.87
CA GLU A 342 -12.52 -6.62 18.96
C GLU A 342 -11.90 -6.35 20.33
N LYS A 343 -10.59 -6.53 20.46
CA LYS A 343 -9.82 -6.23 21.66
C LYS A 343 -9.89 -4.75 22.02
N ALA A 344 -9.66 -3.85 21.06
CA ALA A 344 -9.77 -2.42 21.26
C ALA A 344 -11.23 -1.99 21.47
N TRP A 345 -12.17 -2.60 20.73
CA TRP A 345 -13.59 -2.30 20.81
C TRP A 345 -14.19 -2.62 22.19
N SER A 346 -13.76 -3.72 22.81
CA SER A 346 -14.23 -4.16 24.12
C SER A 346 -13.70 -3.30 25.28
N ASP A 347 -12.65 -2.51 25.07
CA ASP A 347 -12.11 -1.55 26.04
C ASP A 347 -12.62 -0.14 25.72
N PRO A 348 -13.47 0.46 26.56
CA PRO A 348 -14.07 1.77 26.28
C PRO A 348 -13.04 2.90 26.03
N GLU A 349 -11.90 2.91 26.73
CA GLU A 349 -10.86 3.93 26.52
C GLU A 349 -10.17 3.72 25.17
N LYS A 350 -9.83 2.48 24.82
CA LYS A 350 -9.21 2.11 23.54
C LYS A 350 -10.18 2.30 22.37
N ARG A 351 -11.46 1.97 22.56
CA ARG A 351 -12.52 2.11 21.55
C ARG A 351 -12.58 3.53 21.00
N ASP A 352 -12.74 4.51 21.86
CA ASP A 352 -12.86 5.92 21.46
C ASP A 352 -11.61 6.38 20.70
N ALA A 353 -10.40 6.03 21.19
CA ALA A 353 -9.15 6.40 20.56
C ALA A 353 -8.97 5.71 19.20
N ALA A 354 -9.34 4.42 19.05
CA ALA A 354 -9.27 3.68 17.81
C ALA A 354 -10.25 4.23 16.76
N VAL A 355 -11.49 4.54 17.15
CA VAL A 355 -12.47 5.18 16.27
C VAL A 355 -11.96 6.53 15.78
N GLN A 356 -11.51 7.40 16.68
CA GLN A 356 -10.95 8.72 16.35
C GLN A 356 -9.74 8.59 15.40
N PHE A 357 -8.89 7.58 15.60
CA PHE A 357 -7.75 7.36 14.71
C PHE A 357 -8.21 7.00 13.29
N VAL A 358 -9.12 6.04 13.16
CA VAL A 358 -9.63 5.64 11.83
C VAL A 358 -10.36 6.80 11.15
N GLU A 359 -11.22 7.54 11.89
CA GLU A 359 -11.90 8.71 11.35
C GLU A 359 -10.91 9.79 10.88
N TYR A 360 -9.83 10.03 11.63
CA TYR A 360 -8.78 10.98 11.25
C TYR A 360 -8.06 10.53 9.98
N MET A 361 -7.64 9.27 9.92
CA MET A 361 -6.91 8.69 8.77
C MET A 361 -7.78 8.55 7.51
N THR A 362 -9.10 8.61 7.65
CA THR A 362 -10.05 8.44 6.56
C THR A 362 -10.90 9.69 6.28
N THR A 363 -10.48 10.88 6.77
CA THR A 363 -11.03 12.15 6.29
C THR A 363 -10.79 12.31 4.79
N ASP A 364 -11.59 13.13 4.12
CA ASP A 364 -11.44 13.38 2.67
C ASP A 364 -10.02 13.86 2.34
N ASP A 365 -9.45 14.75 3.15
CA ASP A 365 -8.10 15.27 2.94
C ASP A 365 -7.03 14.17 3.09
N MET A 366 -7.14 13.30 4.11
CA MET A 366 -6.20 12.20 4.28
C MET A 366 -6.33 11.16 3.17
N VAL A 367 -7.55 10.74 2.82
CA VAL A 367 -7.76 9.81 1.71
C VAL A 367 -7.17 10.36 0.41
N ASN A 368 -7.39 11.63 0.09
CA ASN A 368 -6.81 12.27 -1.10
C ASN A 368 -5.28 12.32 -1.06
N LYS A 369 -4.70 12.56 0.14
CA LYS A 369 -3.25 12.57 0.34
C LYS A 369 -2.62 11.20 0.07
N PHE A 370 -3.26 10.12 0.52
CA PHE A 370 -2.76 8.75 0.34
C PHE A 370 -3.09 8.15 -1.02
N ALA A 371 -4.12 8.64 -1.69
CA ALA A 371 -4.60 8.02 -2.93
C ALA A 371 -3.62 8.12 -4.11
N GLY A 372 -2.85 9.22 -4.21
CA GLY A 372 -1.88 9.37 -5.31
C GLY A 372 -2.48 9.19 -6.71
N GLY A 373 -3.76 9.56 -6.91
CA GLY A 373 -4.50 9.31 -8.15
C GLY A 373 -5.15 7.92 -8.26
N ALA A 374 -5.06 7.08 -7.22
CA ALA A 374 -5.72 5.77 -7.17
C ALA A 374 -7.23 5.93 -6.84
N PRO A 375 -8.07 4.90 -7.10
CA PRO A 375 -9.49 4.95 -6.77
C PRO A 375 -9.72 5.15 -5.27
N THR A 376 -10.80 5.82 -4.91
CA THR A 376 -11.23 6.00 -3.52
C THR A 376 -12.68 5.60 -3.34
N ALA A 377 -13.07 5.33 -2.10
CA ALA A 377 -14.47 5.14 -1.72
C ALA A 377 -15.18 6.45 -1.33
N LEU A 378 -14.52 7.60 -1.42
CA LEU A 378 -15.09 8.89 -1.03
C LEU A 378 -16.35 9.25 -1.84
N LYS A 379 -17.35 9.79 -1.17
CA LYS A 379 -18.54 10.41 -1.82
C LYS A 379 -18.18 11.64 -2.64
N SER A 380 -17.17 12.38 -2.22
CA SER A 380 -16.63 13.55 -2.94
C SER A 380 -15.86 13.17 -4.22
N GLY A 381 -15.49 11.89 -4.36
CA GLY A 381 -14.63 11.46 -5.47
C GLY A 381 -13.16 11.91 -5.29
N LEU A 382 -12.35 11.70 -6.34
CA LEU A 382 -10.98 12.22 -6.37
C LEU A 382 -10.98 13.72 -6.63
N PRO A 383 -10.12 14.51 -5.96
CA PRO A 383 -9.93 15.91 -6.32
C PRO A 383 -9.38 16.01 -7.75
N GLU A 384 -9.68 17.12 -8.43
CA GLU A 384 -8.96 17.47 -9.66
C GLU A 384 -7.47 17.63 -9.30
N ALA A 385 -6.58 17.05 -10.14
CA ALA A 385 -5.15 17.18 -9.94
C ALA A 385 -4.74 18.66 -9.93
N ALA A 386 -4.46 19.18 -8.74
CA ALA A 386 -3.81 20.48 -8.59
C ALA A 386 -2.30 20.30 -8.91
N ASP A 387 -1.57 21.39 -9.16
CA ASP A 387 -0.14 21.48 -9.48
C ASP A 387 0.71 20.29 -8.93
N THR A 388 0.67 19.19 -9.67
CA THR A 388 1.40 17.97 -9.34
C THR A 388 2.64 17.86 -10.23
N ASP A 389 3.69 17.22 -9.74
CA ASP A 389 4.85 16.89 -10.59
C ASP A 389 4.44 16.03 -11.81
N SER A 390 5.37 15.89 -12.76
CA SER A 390 5.10 15.21 -14.03
C SER A 390 4.69 13.73 -13.87
N LEU A 391 5.21 13.05 -12.83
CA LEU A 391 4.91 11.65 -12.56
C LEU A 391 3.49 11.48 -11.99
N HIS A 392 3.10 12.29 -11.02
CA HIS A 392 1.71 12.30 -10.51
C HIS A 392 0.70 12.66 -11.62
N ALA A 393 1.00 13.65 -12.45
CA ALA A 393 0.16 13.99 -13.58
C ALA A 393 0.00 12.85 -14.59
N ALA A 394 1.08 12.12 -14.85
CA ALA A 394 1.06 10.92 -15.69
C ALA A 394 0.21 9.80 -15.05
N ALA A 395 0.35 9.56 -13.76
CA ALA A 395 -0.43 8.58 -13.00
C ALA A 395 -1.93 8.86 -13.07
N VAL A 396 -2.34 10.11 -12.82
CA VAL A 396 -3.75 10.55 -12.93
C VAL A 396 -4.25 10.40 -14.36
N THR A 397 -3.45 10.77 -15.35
CA THR A 397 -3.80 10.64 -16.78
C THR A 397 -3.99 9.18 -17.17
N MET A 398 -3.07 8.29 -16.77
CA MET A 398 -3.16 6.85 -17.00
C MET A 398 -4.42 6.28 -16.35
N PHE A 399 -4.66 6.57 -15.08
CA PHE A 399 -5.82 6.03 -14.37
C PHE A 399 -7.15 6.54 -14.97
N ASN A 400 -7.25 7.80 -15.34
CA ASN A 400 -8.47 8.35 -15.94
C ASN A 400 -8.71 7.86 -17.37
N GLY A 401 -7.66 7.50 -18.10
CA GLY A 401 -7.75 6.97 -19.47
C GLY A 401 -8.02 5.47 -19.55
N LYS A 402 -8.10 4.75 -18.42
CA LYS A 402 -8.37 3.31 -18.41
C LYS A 402 -9.72 2.97 -19.07
N THR A 403 -9.76 1.86 -19.79
CA THR A 403 -10.99 1.32 -20.42
C THR A 403 -11.58 0.14 -19.67
N GLY A 404 -10.77 -0.56 -18.89
CA GLY A 404 -11.16 -1.66 -18.02
C GLY A 404 -10.27 -1.72 -16.79
N MET A 405 -10.75 -2.37 -15.73
CA MET A 405 -10.01 -2.60 -14.51
C MET A 405 -10.37 -3.95 -13.93
N ALA A 406 -9.38 -4.73 -13.54
CA ALA A 406 -9.53 -5.99 -12.86
C ALA A 406 -8.77 -5.98 -11.53
N SER A 407 -9.26 -6.72 -10.54
CA SER A 407 -8.49 -6.96 -9.31
C SER A 407 -7.28 -7.85 -9.61
N ALA A 408 -6.26 -7.74 -8.77
CA ALA A 408 -5.08 -8.60 -8.83
C ALA A 408 -5.48 -10.08 -8.71
N VAL A 409 -5.08 -10.89 -9.68
CA VAL A 409 -5.55 -12.28 -9.81
C VAL A 409 -5.16 -13.15 -8.61
N GLN A 410 -4.00 -12.91 -8.06
CA GLN A 410 -3.47 -13.66 -6.92
C GLN A 410 -4.22 -13.38 -5.60
N ASP A 411 -4.91 -12.24 -5.48
CA ASP A 411 -5.66 -11.88 -4.28
C ASP A 411 -6.92 -12.76 -4.08
N ALA A 412 -7.35 -13.44 -5.13
CA ALA A 412 -8.42 -14.43 -5.05
C ALA A 412 -7.96 -15.79 -4.47
N LEU A 413 -6.64 -16.04 -4.42
CA LEU A 413 -6.05 -17.21 -3.77
C LEU A 413 -5.94 -16.97 -2.26
N ASN A 414 -6.08 -18.04 -1.46
CA ASN A 414 -5.68 -17.97 -0.06
C ASN A 414 -4.16 -17.76 0.04
N GLN A 415 -3.69 -17.19 1.15
CA GLN A 415 -2.28 -16.83 1.34
C GLN A 415 -1.33 -18.01 1.13
N THR A 416 -1.67 -19.21 1.61
CA THR A 416 -0.80 -20.38 1.49
C THR A 416 -0.66 -20.81 0.02
N ALA A 417 -1.78 -20.89 -0.70
CA ALA A 417 -1.78 -21.21 -2.14
C ALA A 417 -1.03 -20.15 -2.95
N ARG A 418 -1.23 -18.87 -2.63
CA ARG A 418 -0.49 -17.75 -3.25
C ARG A 418 1.00 -17.86 -3.02
N GLY A 419 1.43 -18.12 -1.78
CA GLY A 419 2.84 -18.33 -1.45
C GLY A 419 3.47 -19.51 -2.21
N VAL A 420 2.74 -20.61 -2.36
CA VAL A 420 3.18 -21.77 -3.16
C VAL A 420 3.34 -21.38 -4.63
N LEU A 421 2.38 -20.66 -5.21
CA LEU A 421 2.46 -20.20 -6.59
C LEU A 421 3.67 -19.27 -6.81
N PHE A 422 3.84 -18.26 -5.96
CA PHE A 422 4.95 -17.32 -6.07
C PHE A 422 6.31 -18.01 -5.95
N ALA A 423 6.47 -18.92 -4.98
CA ALA A 423 7.70 -19.67 -4.81
C ALA A 423 8.03 -20.53 -6.04
N SER A 424 7.01 -21.04 -6.75
CA SER A 424 7.18 -21.88 -7.93
C SER A 424 7.58 -21.12 -9.21
N VAL A 425 7.37 -19.80 -9.26
CA VAL A 425 7.69 -18.98 -10.44
C VAL A 425 9.15 -19.13 -10.86
N LYS A 426 10.08 -19.20 -9.92
CA LYS A 426 11.51 -19.41 -10.22
C LYS A 426 11.76 -20.72 -10.94
N ASP A 427 11.11 -21.79 -10.51
CA ASP A 427 11.25 -23.12 -11.11
C ASP A 427 10.58 -23.18 -12.48
N VAL A 428 9.47 -22.45 -12.66
CA VAL A 428 8.80 -22.32 -13.96
C VAL A 428 9.70 -21.59 -14.96
N VAL A 429 10.23 -20.43 -14.62
CA VAL A 429 11.04 -19.63 -15.57
C VAL A 429 12.37 -20.31 -15.92
N THR A 430 12.94 -21.09 -14.99
CA THR A 430 14.15 -21.89 -15.24
C THR A 430 13.87 -23.22 -15.96
N GLY A 431 12.58 -23.58 -16.14
CA GLY A 431 12.17 -24.81 -16.83
C GLY A 431 12.31 -26.09 -15.98
N THR A 432 12.49 -25.96 -14.66
CA THR A 432 12.56 -27.10 -13.75
C THR A 432 11.18 -27.58 -13.30
N LEU A 433 10.14 -26.76 -13.46
CA LEU A 433 8.73 -27.07 -13.18
C LEU A 433 7.86 -26.64 -14.35
N ALA A 434 6.87 -27.46 -14.70
CA ALA A 434 5.88 -27.09 -15.71
C ALA A 434 4.89 -26.07 -15.15
N PRO A 435 4.42 -25.07 -15.92
CA PRO A 435 3.41 -24.10 -15.43
C PRO A 435 2.14 -24.76 -14.92
N GLU A 436 1.65 -25.81 -15.59
CA GLU A 436 0.48 -26.59 -15.18
C GLU A 436 0.67 -27.19 -13.78
N GLU A 437 1.83 -27.78 -13.52
CA GLU A 437 2.17 -28.40 -12.23
C GLU A 437 2.28 -27.35 -11.12
N ALA A 438 2.81 -26.16 -11.40
CA ALA A 438 2.86 -25.05 -10.45
C ALA A 438 1.45 -24.61 -10.04
N ILE A 439 0.53 -24.47 -10.99
CA ILE A 439 -0.87 -24.12 -10.75
C ILE A 439 -1.58 -25.22 -9.96
N GLU A 440 -1.48 -26.47 -10.38
CA GLU A 440 -2.11 -27.61 -9.70
C GLU A 440 -1.62 -27.72 -8.23
N THR A 441 -0.33 -27.53 -7.99
CA THR A 441 0.25 -27.56 -6.65
C THR A 441 -0.30 -26.43 -5.78
N ALA A 442 -0.41 -25.22 -6.32
CA ALA A 442 -0.98 -24.09 -5.60
C ALA A 442 -2.47 -24.31 -5.27
N LEU A 443 -3.26 -24.79 -6.24
CA LEU A 443 -4.69 -25.06 -6.06
C LEU A 443 -4.97 -26.23 -5.10
N ALA A 444 -4.10 -27.23 -5.07
CA ALA A 444 -4.21 -28.37 -4.16
C ALA A 444 -3.80 -28.03 -2.72
N THR A 445 -3.23 -26.84 -2.48
CA THR A 445 -2.81 -26.42 -1.15
C THR A 445 -4.04 -26.15 -0.29
N PRO A 446 -4.27 -26.91 0.80
CA PRO A 446 -5.43 -26.71 1.64
C PRO A 446 -5.41 -25.31 2.25
N LEU A 447 -6.58 -24.74 2.48
CA LEU A 447 -6.73 -23.64 3.41
C LEU A 447 -6.06 -24.10 4.72
N ALA A 448 -5.12 -23.31 5.25
CA ALA A 448 -4.60 -23.56 6.59
C ALA A 448 -5.80 -23.79 7.50
N ASP A 449 -5.82 -24.90 8.21
CA ASP A 449 -6.97 -25.40 8.94
C ASP A 449 -7.69 -24.27 9.69
N SER A 450 -8.93 -24.03 9.26
CA SER A 450 -9.87 -23.07 9.83
C SER A 450 -10.36 -23.55 11.20
#